data_457d44e9c2ede33ccc2ae20b93e93a63
#
_entry.id   457d44e9c2ede33ccc2ae20b93e93a63
#
_cell.length_a   1.000
_cell.length_b   1.000
_cell.length_c   1.000
_cell.angle_alpha   90.00
_cell.angle_beta   90.00
_cell.angle_gamma   90.00
#
_symmetry.space_group_name_H-M   'P 1'
#
loop_
_entity.id
_entity.type
_entity.pdbx_description
1 polymer ?
#
loop_
_entity_poly.entity_id
_entity_poly.type
_entity_poly.pdbx_seq_one_letter_code
_entity_poly.pdbx_strand_id
1 'polypeptide(L)'
;MTALERRSSVSLALIFALRMLGLFLVLPVFALEARKYPGGDDPALVGLAMGIYGLTQAVLQLPLGIASDRFGRKRVIVLGLLVFAAGSLLAALADSLTGLLVGRALQGAGAVSAAVTALLADQTRDAVRTKAMALVGGSIGLMFAVALVLAPVLAARIGLAGLFGLTCALALAGVAVVVWWVPAETAQHQNAPRGRLAEVWTQPDLLRLNLGVFVLHTVQLSMWVAVPALLVQAGLDKDEHWQVYLPAVVLSFGAMGGLFALERAGRLRAALLGAIALVLVVQAGLGLLAANGQPATLWVLGPLLFVFFCGFNALEASQPSLVSRMAPSRLRGAALGTYNTLQSLGLFAGGALGGALVKWAGVPGLFATTAALTALWLVLTWPLRPVGRGGH
;
A
#
# COMPACT_ATOMS: atom_id res chain seq x y z
N MET A 1 -3.68 -27.84 3.51
CA MET A 1 -4.80 -27.07 4.11
C MET A 1 -6.01 -27.97 4.26
N THR A 2 -6.61 -27.98 5.44
CA THR A 2 -7.93 -28.60 5.66
C THR A 2 -9.00 -27.78 4.96
N ALA A 3 -10.25 -28.31 4.87
CA ALA A 3 -11.36 -27.57 4.28
C ALA A 3 -11.66 -26.27 5.06
N LEU A 4 -11.54 -26.29 6.40
CA LEU A 4 -11.71 -25.13 7.25
C LEU A 4 -10.62 -24.08 7.02
N GLU A 5 -9.34 -24.49 7.03
CA GLU A 5 -8.20 -23.58 6.78
C GLU A 5 -8.30 -22.94 5.39
N ARG A 6 -8.75 -23.70 4.38
CA ARG A 6 -8.97 -23.16 3.03
C ARG A 6 -10.09 -22.14 3.00
N ARG A 7 -11.24 -22.45 3.67
CA ARG A 7 -12.35 -21.52 3.77
C ARG A 7 -11.94 -20.23 4.48
N SER A 8 -11.21 -20.31 5.61
CA SER A 8 -10.70 -19.16 6.34
C SER A 8 -9.75 -18.32 5.48
N SER A 9 -8.79 -18.97 4.82
CA SER A 9 -7.80 -18.28 3.99
C SER A 9 -8.44 -17.55 2.82
N VAL A 10 -9.39 -18.18 2.13
CA VAL A 10 -10.07 -17.58 0.97
C VAL A 10 -11.01 -16.45 1.39
N SER A 11 -11.81 -16.65 2.44
CA SER A 11 -12.75 -15.62 2.91
C SER A 11 -12.01 -14.38 3.46
N LEU A 12 -10.92 -14.56 4.21
CA LEU A 12 -10.13 -13.46 4.73
C LEU A 12 -9.33 -12.75 3.63
N ALA A 13 -8.80 -13.49 2.64
CA ALA A 13 -8.19 -12.90 1.45
C ALA A 13 -9.20 -12.08 0.64
N LEU A 14 -10.45 -12.53 0.53
CA LEU A 14 -11.52 -11.78 -0.15
C LEU A 14 -11.84 -10.47 0.58
N ILE A 15 -11.86 -10.46 1.92
CA ILE A 15 -12.06 -9.22 2.69
C ILE A 15 -10.94 -8.21 2.39
N PHE A 16 -9.68 -8.66 2.37
CA PHE A 16 -8.55 -7.81 1.95
C PHE A 16 -8.72 -7.34 0.50
N ALA A 17 -9.08 -8.23 -0.41
CA ALA A 17 -9.28 -7.91 -1.83
C ALA A 17 -10.34 -6.81 -2.02
N LEU A 18 -11.54 -6.98 -1.43
CA LEU A 18 -12.64 -6.02 -1.54
C LEU A 18 -12.25 -4.64 -0.97
N ARG A 19 -11.63 -4.63 0.21
CA ARG A 19 -11.20 -3.39 0.86
C ARG A 19 -10.09 -2.69 0.07
N MET A 20 -9.09 -3.45 -0.39
CA MET A 20 -7.95 -2.88 -1.13
C MET A 20 -8.35 -2.44 -2.53
N LEU A 21 -9.25 -3.16 -3.20
CA LEU A 21 -9.80 -2.69 -4.47
C LEU A 21 -10.44 -1.32 -4.31
N GLY A 22 -11.34 -1.15 -3.32
CA GLY A 22 -11.98 0.14 -3.05
C GLY A 22 -10.97 1.26 -2.77
N LEU A 23 -9.93 0.97 -1.99
CA LEU A 23 -8.88 1.94 -1.70
C LEU A 23 -8.06 2.32 -2.94
N PHE A 24 -7.65 1.32 -3.72
CA PHE A 24 -6.78 1.52 -4.87
C PHE A 24 -7.49 2.14 -6.07
N LEU A 25 -8.81 1.95 -6.23
CA LEU A 25 -9.62 2.60 -7.27
C LEU A 25 -9.57 4.13 -7.21
N VAL A 26 -9.34 4.68 -6.05
CA VAL A 26 -9.31 6.14 -5.86
C VAL A 26 -7.93 6.72 -6.19
N LEU A 27 -6.83 6.01 -5.89
CA LEU A 27 -5.48 6.57 -5.93
C LEU A 27 -5.04 7.14 -7.30
N PRO A 28 -5.15 6.42 -8.43
CA PRO A 28 -4.59 6.89 -9.69
C PRO A 28 -5.37 8.05 -10.33
N VAL A 29 -6.56 8.33 -9.84
CA VAL A 29 -7.46 9.36 -10.42
C VAL A 29 -7.71 10.53 -9.46
N PHE A 30 -7.40 10.37 -8.17
CA PHE A 30 -7.77 11.33 -7.14
C PHE A 30 -7.23 12.72 -7.42
N ALA A 31 -5.96 12.86 -7.74
CA ALA A 31 -5.32 14.15 -7.96
C ALA A 31 -5.94 14.96 -9.12
N LEU A 32 -6.42 14.28 -10.15
CA LEU A 32 -7.11 14.92 -11.29
C LEU A 32 -8.57 15.22 -10.97
N GLU A 33 -9.28 14.30 -10.37
CA GLU A 33 -10.71 14.43 -10.06
C GLU A 33 -10.95 15.43 -8.91
N ALA A 34 -10.05 15.51 -7.93
CA ALA A 34 -10.13 16.43 -6.81
C ALA A 34 -10.15 17.90 -7.24
N ARG A 35 -9.55 18.24 -8.39
CA ARG A 35 -9.58 19.61 -8.95
C ARG A 35 -10.98 20.11 -9.27
N LYS A 36 -11.97 19.23 -9.39
CA LYS A 36 -13.37 19.60 -9.63
C LYS A 36 -14.09 20.08 -8.37
N TYR A 37 -13.47 19.90 -7.19
CA TYR A 37 -14.05 20.27 -5.90
C TYR A 37 -13.51 21.61 -5.43
N PRO A 38 -14.30 22.43 -4.71
CA PRO A 38 -13.81 23.62 -4.05
C PRO A 38 -12.59 23.31 -3.17
N GLY A 39 -11.49 24.02 -3.38
CA GLY A 39 -10.18 23.79 -2.74
C GLY A 39 -9.27 22.79 -3.49
N GLY A 40 -9.73 22.21 -4.60
CA GLY A 40 -8.97 21.23 -5.39
C GLY A 40 -7.83 21.84 -6.23
N ASP A 41 -7.76 23.15 -6.32
CA ASP A 41 -6.66 23.88 -6.98
C ASP A 41 -5.40 23.94 -6.11
N ASP A 42 -5.51 23.64 -4.79
CA ASP A 42 -4.37 23.58 -3.88
C ASP A 42 -3.75 22.18 -3.85
N PRO A 43 -2.56 21.98 -4.46
CA PRO A 43 -1.90 20.68 -4.48
C PRO A 43 -1.56 20.14 -3.08
N ALA A 44 -1.30 21.04 -2.11
CA ALA A 44 -1.00 20.64 -0.74
C ALA A 44 -2.23 20.02 -0.07
N LEU A 45 -3.40 20.62 -0.28
CA LEU A 45 -4.66 20.11 0.26
C LEU A 45 -5.09 18.80 -0.43
N VAL A 46 -4.90 18.71 -1.75
CA VAL A 46 -5.13 17.46 -2.52
C VAL A 46 -4.23 16.34 -2.02
N GLY A 47 -2.93 16.61 -1.87
CA GLY A 47 -1.97 15.62 -1.35
C GLY A 47 -2.29 15.20 0.09
N LEU A 48 -2.68 16.15 0.95
CA LEU A 48 -3.13 15.86 2.31
C LEU A 48 -4.37 14.95 2.31
N ALA A 49 -5.37 15.23 1.46
CA ALA A 49 -6.57 14.40 1.34
C ALA A 49 -6.25 12.99 0.82
N MET A 50 -5.23 12.84 -0.04
CA MET A 50 -4.72 11.51 -0.44
C MET A 50 -4.06 10.77 0.71
N GLY A 51 -3.23 11.45 1.51
CA GLY A 51 -2.40 10.84 2.53
C GLY A 51 -3.08 10.62 3.88
N ILE A 52 -4.08 11.42 4.26
CA ILE A 52 -4.71 11.43 5.60
C ILE A 52 -5.25 10.06 6.03
N TYR A 53 -5.71 9.25 5.09
CA TYR A 53 -6.07 7.86 5.29
C TYR A 53 -4.93 7.08 5.97
N GLY A 54 -3.69 7.26 5.50
CA GLY A 54 -2.51 6.58 6.05
C GLY A 54 -2.22 6.98 7.48
N LEU A 55 -2.38 8.27 7.83
CA LEU A 55 -2.17 8.76 9.19
C LEU A 55 -3.15 8.11 10.18
N THR A 56 -4.44 8.18 9.89
CA THR A 56 -5.47 7.62 10.78
C THR A 56 -5.37 6.10 10.88
N GLN A 57 -5.02 5.44 9.78
CA GLN A 57 -4.73 4.00 9.79
C GLN A 57 -3.52 3.68 10.67
N ALA A 58 -2.41 4.40 10.56
CA ALA A 58 -1.21 4.17 11.35
C ALA A 58 -1.48 4.31 12.86
N VAL A 59 -2.23 5.36 13.25
CA VAL A 59 -2.59 5.63 14.65
C VAL A 59 -3.51 4.54 15.21
N LEU A 60 -4.51 4.11 14.45
CA LEU A 60 -5.56 3.22 14.95
C LEU A 60 -5.30 1.73 14.71
N GLN A 61 -4.34 1.37 13.86
CA GLN A 61 -4.05 -0.03 13.54
C GLN A 61 -3.64 -0.86 14.77
N LEU A 62 -2.78 -0.32 15.63
CA LEU A 62 -2.35 -1.00 16.86
C LEU A 62 -3.46 -1.05 17.91
N PRO A 63 -4.16 0.06 18.26
CA PRO A 63 -5.32 0.03 19.15
C PRO A 63 -6.40 -0.96 18.72
N LEU A 64 -6.77 -0.97 17.44
CA LEU A 64 -7.78 -1.91 16.92
C LEU A 64 -7.28 -3.35 16.91
N GLY A 65 -5.99 -3.58 16.68
CA GLY A 65 -5.37 -4.88 16.86
C GLY A 65 -5.52 -5.40 18.28
N ILE A 66 -5.20 -4.58 19.29
CA ILE A 66 -5.35 -4.90 20.72
C ILE A 66 -6.83 -5.09 21.09
N ALA A 67 -7.71 -4.22 20.61
CA ALA A 67 -9.15 -4.33 20.81
C ALA A 67 -9.69 -5.67 20.27
N SER A 68 -9.17 -6.12 19.13
CA SER A 68 -9.59 -7.39 18.53
C SER A 68 -9.21 -8.62 19.38
N ASP A 69 -8.14 -8.53 20.18
CA ASP A 69 -7.77 -9.56 21.15
C ASP A 69 -8.76 -9.64 22.32
N ARG A 70 -9.37 -8.51 22.71
CA ARG A 70 -10.26 -8.40 23.87
C ARG A 70 -11.72 -8.61 23.56
N PHE A 71 -12.19 -8.01 22.45
CA PHE A 71 -13.61 -7.96 22.09
C PHE A 71 -14.01 -8.99 21.02
N GLY A 72 -13.02 -9.76 20.53
CA GLY A 72 -13.19 -10.73 19.44
C GLY A 72 -12.79 -10.17 18.07
N ARG A 73 -12.09 -10.99 17.28
CA ARG A 73 -11.54 -10.61 15.97
C ARG A 73 -12.63 -10.18 15.00
N LYS A 74 -13.66 -11.02 14.82
CA LYS A 74 -14.75 -10.75 13.85
C LYS A 74 -15.50 -9.47 14.18
N ARG A 75 -15.78 -9.21 15.46
CA ARG A 75 -16.50 -8.00 15.89
C ARG A 75 -15.73 -6.74 15.53
N VAL A 76 -14.43 -6.72 15.80
CA VAL A 76 -13.59 -5.56 15.50
C VAL A 76 -13.39 -5.40 13.99
N ILE A 77 -13.30 -6.50 13.23
CA ILE A 77 -13.23 -6.44 11.76
C ILE A 77 -14.53 -5.86 11.19
N VAL A 78 -15.70 -6.30 11.65
CA VAL A 78 -17.00 -5.76 11.22
C VAL A 78 -17.08 -4.26 11.55
N LEU A 79 -16.76 -3.86 12.78
CA LEU A 79 -16.80 -2.46 13.19
C LEU A 79 -15.87 -1.60 12.32
N GLY A 80 -14.64 -2.05 12.09
CA GLY A 80 -13.69 -1.31 11.25
C GLY A 80 -14.13 -1.21 9.80
N LEU A 81 -14.72 -2.27 9.22
CA LEU A 81 -15.29 -2.22 7.87
C LEU A 81 -16.50 -1.28 7.80
N LEU A 82 -17.33 -1.21 8.84
CA LEU A 82 -18.45 -0.25 8.91
C LEU A 82 -17.95 1.19 9.02
N VAL A 83 -16.90 1.46 9.80
CA VAL A 83 -16.25 2.76 9.87
C VAL A 83 -15.64 3.14 8.51
N PHE A 84 -14.98 2.19 7.83
CA PHE A 84 -14.43 2.39 6.48
C PHE A 84 -15.56 2.67 5.46
N ALA A 85 -16.70 1.95 5.54
CA ALA A 85 -17.86 2.19 4.69
C ALA A 85 -18.48 3.58 4.94
N ALA A 86 -18.64 3.97 6.22
CA ALA A 86 -19.14 5.29 6.59
C ALA A 86 -18.25 6.42 6.09
N GLY A 87 -16.92 6.27 6.21
CA GLY A 87 -15.95 7.20 5.62
C GLY A 87 -16.03 7.28 4.10
N SER A 88 -16.24 6.13 3.45
CA SER A 88 -16.44 6.07 2.00
C SER A 88 -17.74 6.75 1.57
N LEU A 89 -18.82 6.54 2.31
CA LEU A 89 -20.10 7.20 2.04
C LEU A 89 -19.99 8.71 2.25
N LEU A 90 -19.33 9.15 3.32
CA LEU A 90 -19.07 10.56 3.57
C LEU A 90 -18.28 11.21 2.44
N ALA A 91 -17.24 10.54 1.95
CA ALA A 91 -16.48 11.01 0.80
C ALA A 91 -17.28 11.01 -0.51
N ALA A 92 -18.20 10.05 -0.70
CA ALA A 92 -19.08 10.00 -1.85
C ALA A 92 -20.10 11.16 -1.89
N LEU A 93 -20.53 11.63 -0.71
CA LEU A 93 -21.48 12.73 -0.55
C LEU A 93 -20.81 14.10 -0.38
N ALA A 94 -19.46 14.14 -0.37
CA ALA A 94 -18.72 15.38 -0.18
C ALA A 94 -18.88 16.30 -1.40
N ASP A 95 -19.07 17.58 -1.14
CA ASP A 95 -19.15 18.67 -2.12
C ASP A 95 -17.89 19.57 -2.14
N SER A 96 -16.91 19.27 -1.27
CA SER A 96 -15.68 20.02 -1.11
C SER A 96 -14.50 19.11 -0.83
N LEU A 97 -13.28 19.58 -1.08
CA LEU A 97 -12.05 18.84 -0.79
C LEU A 97 -11.88 18.59 0.72
N THR A 98 -12.35 19.51 1.56
CA THR A 98 -12.37 19.31 3.03
C THR A 98 -13.29 18.13 3.41
N GLY A 99 -14.45 18.02 2.80
CA GLY A 99 -15.36 16.88 3.00
C GLY A 99 -14.71 15.55 2.58
N LEU A 100 -14.02 15.54 1.43
CA LEU A 100 -13.23 14.38 0.99
C LEU A 100 -12.13 14.03 2.00
N LEU A 101 -11.42 15.01 2.54
CA LEU A 101 -10.38 14.82 3.55
C LEU A 101 -10.94 14.15 4.81
N VAL A 102 -12.08 14.62 5.32
CA VAL A 102 -12.74 14.04 6.51
C VAL A 102 -13.20 12.60 6.22
N GLY A 103 -13.81 12.37 5.06
CA GLY A 103 -14.19 11.02 4.62
C GLY A 103 -13.00 10.07 4.54
N ARG A 104 -11.89 10.53 3.98
CA ARG A 104 -10.62 9.77 3.88
C ARG A 104 -10.00 9.49 5.26
N ALA A 105 -10.03 10.46 6.17
CA ALA A 105 -9.58 10.26 7.55
C ALA A 105 -10.43 9.19 8.25
N LEU A 106 -11.74 9.23 8.08
CA LEU A 106 -12.64 8.23 8.65
C LEU A 106 -12.44 6.84 8.01
N GLN A 107 -12.21 6.76 6.68
CA GLN A 107 -11.81 5.49 6.02
C GLN A 107 -10.58 4.87 6.70
N GLY A 108 -9.53 5.66 6.94
CA GLY A 108 -8.32 5.18 7.59
C GLY A 108 -8.55 4.71 9.04
N ALA A 109 -9.52 5.34 9.74
CA ALA A 109 -9.91 4.90 11.08
C ALA A 109 -10.51 3.48 11.11
N GLY A 110 -10.99 2.97 9.97
CA GLY A 110 -11.41 1.57 9.80
C GLY A 110 -10.23 0.59 9.59
N ALA A 111 -9.13 0.74 10.33
CA ALA A 111 -7.91 -0.06 10.19
C ALA A 111 -8.09 -1.50 10.69
N VAL A 112 -8.52 -2.41 9.82
CA VAL A 112 -8.79 -3.83 10.17
C VAL A 112 -7.65 -4.80 9.85
N SER A 113 -6.59 -4.35 9.17
CA SER A 113 -5.54 -5.24 8.64
C SER A 113 -4.91 -6.12 9.73
N ALA A 114 -4.61 -5.54 10.92
CA ALA A 114 -4.04 -6.28 12.04
C ALA A 114 -5.00 -7.37 12.55
N ALA A 115 -6.29 -7.04 12.71
CA ALA A 115 -7.30 -7.98 13.20
C ALA A 115 -7.55 -9.13 12.21
N VAL A 116 -7.60 -8.84 10.89
CA VAL A 116 -7.80 -9.86 9.84
C VAL A 116 -6.58 -10.78 9.76
N THR A 117 -5.37 -10.24 9.80
CA THR A 117 -4.13 -11.02 9.79
C THR A 117 -4.04 -11.91 11.04
N ALA A 118 -4.43 -11.40 12.20
CA ALA A 118 -4.45 -12.17 13.43
C ALA A 118 -5.50 -13.30 13.37
N LEU A 119 -6.71 -13.01 12.86
CA LEU A 119 -7.74 -14.05 12.69
C LEU A 119 -7.28 -15.15 11.73
N LEU A 120 -6.58 -14.79 10.64
CA LEU A 120 -6.01 -15.76 9.71
C LEU A 120 -4.97 -16.65 10.42
N ALA A 121 -4.11 -16.06 11.25
CA ALA A 121 -3.14 -16.81 12.03
C ALA A 121 -3.79 -17.75 13.06
N ASP A 122 -4.87 -17.31 13.70
CA ASP A 122 -5.63 -18.10 14.69
C ASP A 122 -6.36 -19.30 14.01
N GLN A 123 -6.76 -19.17 12.75
CA GLN A 123 -7.52 -20.19 12.01
C GLN A 123 -6.64 -21.08 11.10
N THR A 124 -5.32 -20.91 11.14
CA THR A 124 -4.38 -21.68 10.32
C THR A 124 -3.23 -22.24 11.15
N ARG A 125 -2.91 -23.54 10.95
CA ARG A 125 -1.73 -24.16 11.57
C ARG A 125 -0.44 -23.57 11.01
N ASP A 126 0.64 -23.60 11.79
CA ASP A 126 1.96 -23.06 11.40
C ASP A 126 2.45 -23.58 10.05
N ALA A 127 2.26 -24.87 9.78
CA ALA A 127 2.68 -25.51 8.53
C ALA A 127 2.02 -24.91 7.26
N VAL A 128 0.86 -24.29 7.37
CA VAL A 128 0.11 -23.73 6.22
C VAL A 128 -0.05 -22.21 6.29
N ARG A 129 0.30 -21.60 7.41
CA ARG A 129 0.14 -20.13 7.64
C ARG A 129 0.83 -19.29 6.59
N THR A 130 2.06 -19.67 6.19
CA THR A 130 2.80 -18.97 5.12
C THR A 130 2.03 -18.97 3.79
N LYS A 131 1.38 -20.09 3.43
CA LYS A 131 0.56 -20.18 2.21
C LYS A 131 -0.70 -19.32 2.31
N ALA A 132 -1.33 -19.27 3.49
CA ALA A 132 -2.51 -18.43 3.75
C ALA A 132 -2.17 -16.93 3.66
N MET A 133 -1.04 -16.52 4.25
CA MET A 133 -0.55 -15.13 4.16
C MET A 133 -0.16 -14.75 2.73
N ALA A 134 0.44 -15.68 1.97
CA ALA A 134 0.76 -15.46 0.56
C ALA A 134 -0.50 -15.28 -0.29
N LEU A 135 -1.60 -15.97 0.00
CA LEU A 135 -2.89 -15.77 -0.68
C LEU A 135 -3.43 -14.35 -0.43
N VAL A 136 -3.35 -13.86 0.82
CA VAL A 136 -3.74 -12.48 1.16
C VAL A 136 -2.86 -11.48 0.42
N GLY A 137 -1.53 -11.61 0.48
CA GLY A 137 -0.61 -10.72 -0.22
C GLY A 137 -0.84 -10.72 -1.74
N GLY A 138 -1.03 -11.90 -2.34
CA GLY A 138 -1.35 -12.03 -3.76
C GLY A 138 -2.69 -11.38 -4.14
N SER A 139 -3.71 -11.47 -3.27
CA SER A 139 -4.99 -10.80 -3.51
C SER A 139 -4.86 -9.28 -3.48
N ILE A 140 -4.03 -8.73 -2.61
CA ILE A 140 -3.76 -7.27 -2.55
C ILE A 140 -3.09 -6.80 -3.84
N GLY A 141 -2.01 -7.49 -4.28
CA GLY A 141 -1.31 -7.15 -5.53
C GLY A 141 -2.20 -7.27 -6.77
N LEU A 142 -3.04 -8.30 -6.84
CA LEU A 142 -4.01 -8.45 -7.92
C LEU A 142 -5.03 -7.30 -7.93
N MET A 143 -5.56 -6.92 -6.78
CA MET A 143 -6.52 -5.81 -6.67
C MET A 143 -5.89 -4.47 -7.01
N PHE A 144 -4.61 -4.27 -6.70
CA PHE A 144 -3.88 -3.09 -7.15
C PHE A 144 -3.80 -3.01 -8.68
N ALA A 145 -3.42 -4.11 -9.34
CA ALA A 145 -3.37 -4.17 -10.80
C ALA A 145 -4.77 -3.94 -11.44
N VAL A 146 -5.80 -4.58 -10.89
CA VAL A 146 -7.20 -4.40 -11.34
C VAL A 146 -7.64 -2.94 -11.17
N ALA A 147 -7.32 -2.33 -10.04
CA ALA A 147 -7.67 -0.94 -9.76
C ALA A 147 -7.01 0.03 -10.74
N LEU A 148 -5.74 -0.16 -11.10
CA LEU A 148 -5.04 0.69 -12.05
C LEU A 148 -5.69 0.71 -13.44
N VAL A 149 -6.34 -0.38 -13.81
CA VAL A 149 -7.08 -0.49 -15.09
C VAL A 149 -8.49 0.09 -14.96
N LEU A 150 -9.20 -0.30 -13.89
CA LEU A 150 -10.61 0.07 -13.74
C LEU A 150 -10.81 1.51 -13.28
N ALA A 151 -9.89 2.07 -12.49
CA ALA A 151 -10.07 3.40 -11.90
C ALA A 151 -10.24 4.52 -12.94
N PRO A 152 -9.39 4.65 -13.97
CA PRO A 152 -9.57 5.67 -14.99
C PRO A 152 -10.90 5.55 -15.72
N VAL A 153 -11.25 4.32 -16.14
CA VAL A 153 -12.48 4.02 -16.88
C VAL A 153 -13.74 4.30 -16.04
N LEU A 154 -13.73 3.88 -14.79
CA LEU A 154 -14.86 4.11 -13.86
C LEU A 154 -14.96 5.58 -13.49
N ALA A 155 -13.85 6.25 -13.19
CA ALA A 155 -13.85 7.67 -12.86
C ALA A 155 -14.43 8.54 -14.00
N ALA A 156 -14.18 8.18 -15.25
CA ALA A 156 -14.77 8.87 -16.41
C ALA A 156 -16.30 8.74 -16.46
N ARG A 157 -16.86 7.62 -15.97
CA ARG A 157 -18.31 7.34 -16.02
C ARG A 157 -19.07 7.80 -14.79
N ILE A 158 -18.53 7.53 -13.61
CA ILE A 158 -19.24 7.74 -12.32
C ILE A 158 -18.55 8.79 -11.43
N GLY A 159 -17.43 9.36 -11.87
CA GLY A 159 -16.67 10.35 -11.14
C GLY A 159 -16.06 9.83 -9.82
N LEU A 160 -15.46 10.75 -9.07
CA LEU A 160 -14.84 10.43 -7.77
C LEU A 160 -15.90 10.02 -6.73
N ALA A 161 -17.04 10.69 -6.71
CA ALA A 161 -18.17 10.36 -5.83
C ALA A 161 -18.65 8.92 -6.04
N GLY A 162 -18.82 8.50 -7.30
CA GLY A 162 -19.21 7.13 -7.64
C GLY A 162 -18.16 6.09 -7.24
N LEU A 163 -16.86 6.40 -7.36
CA LEU A 163 -15.79 5.51 -6.88
C LEU A 163 -15.84 5.33 -5.36
N PHE A 164 -16.10 6.40 -4.60
CA PHE A 164 -16.29 6.28 -3.16
C PHE A 164 -17.57 5.52 -2.79
N GLY A 165 -18.66 5.71 -3.56
CA GLY A 165 -19.88 4.92 -3.42
C GLY A 165 -19.64 3.43 -3.66
N LEU A 166 -18.89 3.08 -4.71
CA LEU A 166 -18.45 1.71 -4.98
C LEU A 166 -17.59 1.16 -3.84
N THR A 167 -16.66 1.97 -3.31
CA THR A 167 -15.82 1.60 -2.16
C THR A 167 -16.67 1.29 -0.93
N CYS A 168 -17.71 2.07 -0.67
CA CYS A 168 -18.67 1.80 0.39
C CYS A 168 -19.37 0.45 0.18
N ALA A 169 -19.87 0.18 -1.02
CA ALA A 169 -20.53 -1.09 -1.37
C ALA A 169 -19.58 -2.29 -1.20
N LEU A 170 -18.31 -2.17 -1.64
CA LEU A 170 -17.29 -3.22 -1.44
C LEU A 170 -17.00 -3.46 0.05
N ALA A 171 -16.96 -2.41 0.86
CA ALA A 171 -16.77 -2.55 2.31
C ALA A 171 -17.93 -3.27 2.98
N LEU A 172 -19.17 -2.95 2.61
CA LEU A 172 -20.39 -3.63 3.09
C LEU A 172 -20.43 -5.10 2.62
N ALA A 173 -20.02 -5.38 1.39
CA ALA A 173 -19.82 -6.75 0.93
C ALA A 173 -18.76 -7.49 1.78
N GLY A 174 -17.68 -6.80 2.17
CA GLY A 174 -16.70 -7.33 3.12
C GLY A 174 -17.32 -7.68 4.48
N VAL A 175 -18.21 -6.84 5.02
CA VAL A 175 -18.97 -7.14 6.24
C VAL A 175 -19.79 -8.41 6.06
N ALA A 176 -20.51 -8.54 4.94
CA ALA A 176 -21.30 -9.73 4.61
C ALA A 176 -20.43 -11.00 4.60
N VAL A 177 -19.23 -10.93 3.98
CA VAL A 177 -18.26 -12.04 3.98
C VAL A 177 -17.84 -12.41 5.41
N VAL A 178 -17.55 -11.41 6.28
CA VAL A 178 -17.16 -11.67 7.68
C VAL A 178 -18.26 -12.37 8.45
N VAL A 179 -19.49 -11.90 8.30
CA VAL A 179 -20.63 -12.40 9.07
C VAL A 179 -21.02 -13.82 8.65
N TRP A 180 -21.12 -14.06 7.34
CA TRP A 180 -21.73 -15.30 6.83
C TRP A 180 -20.71 -16.34 6.35
N TRP A 181 -19.53 -15.93 5.88
CA TRP A 181 -18.60 -16.88 5.27
C TRP A 181 -17.38 -17.20 6.14
N VAL A 182 -16.84 -16.24 6.89
CA VAL A 182 -15.70 -16.50 7.78
C VAL A 182 -16.12 -17.48 8.88
N PRO A 183 -15.36 -18.57 9.12
CA PRO A 183 -15.64 -19.53 10.19
C PRO A 183 -15.74 -18.87 11.58
N ALA A 184 -16.44 -19.52 12.51
CA ALA A 184 -16.50 -19.06 13.89
C ALA A 184 -15.08 -18.97 14.51
N GLU A 185 -14.90 -18.01 15.41
CA GLU A 185 -13.66 -17.90 16.17
C GLU A 185 -13.55 -19.09 17.14
N THR A 186 -12.41 -19.77 17.08
CA THR A 186 -12.02 -20.74 18.11
C THR A 186 -11.41 -19.97 19.27
N ALA A 187 -11.85 -20.26 20.51
CA ALA A 187 -11.21 -19.73 21.71
C ALA A 187 -9.77 -20.20 21.76
N GLN A 188 -8.83 -19.37 21.31
CA GLN A 188 -7.42 -19.73 21.27
C GLN A 188 -6.55 -18.84 22.16
N HIS A 189 -5.80 -19.52 22.95
CA HIS A 189 -4.54 -19.25 23.67
C HIS A 189 -3.99 -17.82 23.55
N GLN A 190 -4.38 -16.99 24.49
CA GLN A 190 -3.82 -15.66 24.74
C GLN A 190 -2.39 -15.71 25.34
N ASN A 191 -1.75 -16.87 25.44
CA ASN A 191 -0.57 -17.10 26.29
C ASN A 191 0.79 -17.16 25.55
N ALA A 192 0.86 -16.79 24.26
CA ALA A 192 2.18 -16.67 23.64
C ALA A 192 2.90 -15.42 24.17
N PRO A 193 4.14 -15.54 24.68
CA PRO A 193 4.90 -14.38 25.15
C PRO A 193 5.11 -13.41 23.99
N ARG A 194 4.49 -12.24 24.09
CA ARG A 194 4.61 -11.17 23.10
C ARG A 194 5.87 -10.35 23.38
N GLY A 195 6.75 -10.24 22.40
CA GLY A 195 7.90 -9.34 22.50
C GLY A 195 7.45 -7.86 22.57
N ARG A 196 8.25 -7.03 23.23
CA ARG A 196 7.97 -5.60 23.38
C ARG A 196 8.25 -4.87 22.06
N LEU A 197 7.36 -3.97 21.64
CA LEU A 197 7.58 -3.11 20.46
C LEU A 197 8.93 -2.37 20.53
N ALA A 198 9.36 -1.93 21.73
CA ALA A 198 10.64 -1.26 21.91
C ALA A 198 11.85 -2.10 21.44
N GLU A 199 11.77 -3.43 21.52
CA GLU A 199 12.85 -4.31 21.08
C GLU A 199 13.02 -4.34 19.56
N VAL A 200 11.99 -4.00 18.79
CA VAL A 200 12.08 -3.87 17.31
C VAL A 200 12.98 -2.71 16.93
N TRP A 201 12.92 -1.61 17.70
CA TRP A 201 13.70 -0.40 17.47
C TRP A 201 15.18 -0.52 17.83
N THR A 202 15.58 -1.59 18.53
CA THR A 202 16.98 -1.85 18.87
C THR A 202 17.71 -2.71 17.82
N GLN A 203 16.99 -3.23 16.80
CA GLN A 203 17.57 -4.09 15.78
C GLN A 203 17.85 -3.30 14.48
N PRO A 204 19.13 -3.04 14.14
CA PRO A 204 19.49 -2.16 13.00
C PRO A 204 18.92 -2.63 11.65
N ASP A 205 18.87 -3.94 11.41
CA ASP A 205 18.39 -4.47 10.15
C ASP A 205 16.85 -4.37 10.01
N LEU A 206 16.12 -4.53 11.12
CA LEU A 206 14.68 -4.25 11.13
C LEU A 206 14.40 -2.75 10.93
N LEU A 207 15.24 -1.86 11.51
CA LEU A 207 15.13 -0.42 11.28
C LEU A 207 15.34 -0.05 9.80
N ARG A 208 16.32 -0.68 9.13
CA ARG A 208 16.56 -0.47 7.69
C ARG A 208 15.35 -0.89 6.84
N LEU A 209 14.75 -2.04 7.14
CA LEU A 209 13.56 -2.52 6.45
C LEU A 209 12.33 -1.63 6.74
N ASN A 210 12.19 -1.17 7.98
CA ASN A 210 11.14 -0.25 8.40
C ASN A 210 11.29 1.13 7.73
N LEU A 211 12.50 1.66 7.63
CA LEU A 211 12.77 2.86 6.83
C LEU A 211 12.44 2.61 5.36
N GLY A 212 12.79 1.43 4.86
CA GLY A 212 12.54 1.04 3.47
C GLY A 212 11.06 1.08 3.11
N VAL A 213 10.18 0.50 3.91
CA VAL A 213 8.74 0.53 3.63
C VAL A 213 8.17 1.95 3.73
N PHE A 214 8.64 2.74 4.69
CA PHE A 214 8.25 4.14 4.82
C PHE A 214 8.60 4.94 3.55
N VAL A 215 9.87 4.85 3.09
CA VAL A 215 10.34 5.55 1.89
C VAL A 215 9.63 5.06 0.64
N LEU A 216 9.48 3.74 0.47
CA LEU A 216 8.81 3.14 -0.69
C LEU A 216 7.39 3.70 -0.87
N HIS A 217 6.61 3.75 0.21
CA HIS A 217 5.23 4.23 0.15
C HIS A 217 5.12 5.75 0.12
N THR A 218 6.11 6.46 0.68
CA THR A 218 6.25 7.92 0.49
C THR A 218 6.44 8.24 -0.99
N VAL A 219 7.38 7.57 -1.65
CA VAL A 219 7.64 7.73 -3.08
C VAL A 219 6.42 7.33 -3.91
N GLN A 220 5.82 6.18 -3.61
CA GLN A 220 4.63 5.70 -4.33
C GLN A 220 3.50 6.71 -4.32
N LEU A 221 3.10 7.21 -3.15
CA LEU A 221 1.96 8.13 -3.08
C LEU A 221 2.30 9.52 -3.65
N SER A 222 3.55 9.98 -3.48
CA SER A 222 4.04 11.19 -4.15
C SER A 222 3.93 11.10 -5.68
N MET A 223 4.22 9.95 -6.26
CA MET A 223 4.04 9.73 -7.70
C MET A 223 2.58 9.88 -8.13
N TRP A 224 1.62 9.36 -7.35
CA TRP A 224 0.20 9.51 -7.66
C TRP A 224 -0.31 10.96 -7.57
N VAL A 225 0.41 11.85 -6.88
CA VAL A 225 0.12 13.30 -6.90
C VAL A 225 0.48 13.93 -8.24
N ALA A 226 1.55 13.49 -8.92
CA ALA A 226 2.11 14.14 -10.10
C ALA A 226 1.93 13.37 -11.41
N VAL A 227 2.14 12.06 -11.42
CA VAL A 227 2.17 11.24 -12.65
C VAL A 227 0.89 11.30 -13.47
N PRO A 228 -0.34 11.30 -12.90
CA PRO A 228 -1.54 11.41 -13.72
C PRO A 228 -1.60 12.72 -14.52
N ALA A 229 -1.10 13.82 -13.94
CA ALA A 229 -1.03 15.10 -14.65
C ALA A 229 0.03 15.09 -15.77
N LEU A 230 1.16 14.40 -15.56
CA LEU A 230 2.19 14.23 -16.59
C LEU A 230 1.67 13.40 -17.79
N LEU A 231 0.85 12.39 -17.55
CA LEU A 231 0.22 11.60 -18.63
C LEU A 231 -0.76 12.44 -19.45
N VAL A 232 -1.56 13.29 -18.80
CA VAL A 232 -2.44 14.23 -19.50
C VAL A 232 -1.63 15.23 -20.33
N GLN A 233 -0.54 15.78 -19.77
CA GLN A 233 0.37 16.68 -20.51
C GLN A 233 1.04 15.98 -21.69
N ALA A 234 1.26 14.68 -21.62
CA ALA A 234 1.80 13.86 -22.70
C ALA A 234 0.75 13.52 -23.80
N GLY A 235 -0.46 14.05 -23.68
CA GLY A 235 -1.54 13.88 -24.66
C GLY A 235 -2.41 12.63 -24.43
N LEU A 236 -2.34 11.99 -23.26
CA LEU A 236 -3.18 10.84 -22.94
C LEU A 236 -4.37 11.29 -22.08
N ASP A 237 -5.58 11.07 -22.58
CA ASP A 237 -6.78 11.38 -21.82
C ASP A 237 -6.86 10.56 -20.52
N LYS A 238 -7.47 11.13 -19.49
CA LYS A 238 -7.48 10.53 -18.14
C LYS A 238 -8.13 9.15 -18.08
N ASP A 239 -9.12 8.87 -18.90
CA ASP A 239 -9.81 7.58 -19.01
C ASP A 239 -9.01 6.53 -19.81
N GLU A 240 -7.98 6.97 -20.51
CA GLU A 240 -7.05 6.11 -21.27
C GLU A 240 -5.76 5.77 -20.50
N HIS A 241 -5.52 6.31 -19.31
CA HIS A 241 -4.31 6.05 -18.51
C HIS A 241 -4.05 4.56 -18.30
N TRP A 242 -5.08 3.72 -18.33
CA TRP A 242 -4.95 2.27 -18.23
C TRP A 242 -4.09 1.67 -19.36
N GLN A 243 -4.01 2.32 -20.53
CA GLN A 243 -3.19 1.87 -21.66
C GLN A 243 -1.69 1.90 -21.33
N VAL A 244 -1.28 2.74 -20.40
CA VAL A 244 0.09 2.81 -19.89
C VAL A 244 0.24 1.96 -18.62
N TYR A 245 -0.70 2.04 -17.69
CA TYR A 245 -0.60 1.33 -16.41
C TYR A 245 -0.68 -0.17 -16.57
N LEU A 246 -1.59 -0.69 -17.41
CA LEU A 246 -1.78 -2.13 -17.57
C LEU A 246 -0.53 -2.83 -18.12
N PRO A 247 0.05 -2.43 -19.26
CA PRO A 247 1.29 -3.03 -19.74
C PRO A 247 2.43 -2.93 -18.74
N ALA A 248 2.61 -1.74 -18.11
CA ALA A 248 3.66 -1.51 -17.15
C ALA A 248 3.57 -2.47 -15.94
N VAL A 249 2.37 -2.66 -15.38
CA VAL A 249 2.17 -3.57 -14.25
C VAL A 249 2.26 -5.04 -14.65
N VAL A 250 1.60 -5.44 -15.73
CA VAL A 250 1.61 -6.85 -16.17
C VAL A 250 3.01 -7.32 -16.53
N LEU A 251 3.76 -6.52 -17.29
CA LEU A 251 5.14 -6.86 -17.64
C LEU A 251 6.05 -6.88 -16.41
N SER A 252 5.80 -6.01 -15.41
CA SER A 252 6.59 -5.99 -14.16
C SER A 252 6.44 -7.28 -13.34
N PHE A 253 5.30 -7.96 -13.39
CA PHE A 253 5.16 -9.29 -12.77
C PHE A 253 6.05 -10.33 -13.42
N GLY A 254 6.33 -10.22 -14.73
CA GLY A 254 7.33 -11.04 -15.41
C GLY A 254 8.74 -10.82 -14.85
N ALA A 255 9.10 -9.56 -14.55
CA ALA A 255 10.40 -9.21 -13.96
C ALA A 255 10.57 -9.77 -12.54
N MET A 256 9.48 -10.00 -11.79
CA MET A 256 9.54 -10.68 -10.47
C MET A 256 10.09 -12.11 -10.56
N GLY A 257 9.95 -12.79 -11.71
CA GLY A 257 10.60 -14.07 -11.93
C GLY A 257 12.12 -14.01 -11.80
N GLY A 258 12.75 -12.92 -12.26
CA GLY A 258 14.17 -12.63 -12.08
C GLY A 258 14.55 -12.42 -10.62
N LEU A 259 13.72 -11.71 -9.84
CA LEU A 259 13.91 -11.54 -8.40
C LEU A 259 13.93 -12.89 -7.67
N PHE A 260 12.96 -13.76 -7.94
CA PHE A 260 12.91 -15.11 -7.34
C PHE A 260 14.09 -15.98 -7.77
N ALA A 261 14.61 -15.80 -8.98
CA ALA A 261 15.81 -16.48 -9.43
C ALA A 261 17.05 -16.01 -8.65
N LEU A 262 17.19 -14.70 -8.44
CA LEU A 262 18.27 -14.12 -7.61
C LEU A 262 18.17 -14.55 -6.14
N GLU A 263 16.96 -14.62 -5.58
CA GLU A 263 16.74 -15.12 -4.22
C GLU A 263 17.16 -16.60 -4.10
N ARG A 264 16.79 -17.44 -5.08
CA ARG A 264 17.21 -18.86 -5.13
C ARG A 264 18.72 -19.00 -5.25
N ALA A 265 19.37 -18.11 -5.99
CA ALA A 265 20.83 -18.04 -6.13
C ALA A 265 21.56 -17.47 -4.90
N GLY A 266 20.86 -17.17 -3.80
CA GLY A 266 21.44 -16.58 -2.58
C GLY A 266 21.81 -15.10 -2.71
N ARG A 267 21.38 -14.43 -3.78
CA ARG A 267 21.71 -13.01 -4.08
C ARG A 267 20.60 -12.04 -3.67
N LEU A 268 19.86 -12.33 -2.60
CA LEU A 268 18.71 -11.53 -2.16
C LEU A 268 19.08 -10.06 -1.86
N ARG A 269 20.28 -9.82 -1.31
CA ARG A 269 20.79 -8.45 -1.08
C ARG A 269 20.93 -7.68 -2.40
N ALA A 270 21.52 -8.29 -3.42
CA ALA A 270 21.70 -7.67 -4.73
C ALA A 270 20.33 -7.36 -5.38
N ALA A 271 19.36 -8.27 -5.25
CA ALA A 271 18.00 -8.06 -5.73
C ALA A 271 17.32 -6.89 -5.01
N LEU A 272 17.45 -6.79 -3.68
CA LEU A 272 16.88 -5.70 -2.88
C LEU A 272 17.49 -4.34 -3.27
N LEU A 273 18.83 -4.24 -3.29
CA LEU A 273 19.54 -3.00 -3.66
C LEU A 273 19.26 -2.62 -5.12
N GLY A 274 19.21 -3.59 -6.03
CA GLY A 274 18.85 -3.37 -7.42
C GLY A 274 17.44 -2.82 -7.57
N ALA A 275 16.46 -3.36 -6.83
CA ALA A 275 15.09 -2.86 -6.85
C ALA A 275 14.99 -1.41 -6.31
N ILE A 276 15.73 -1.06 -5.24
CA ILE A 276 15.81 0.33 -4.75
C ILE A 276 16.46 1.23 -5.81
N ALA A 277 17.53 0.77 -6.47
CA ALA A 277 18.19 1.52 -7.54
C ALA A 277 17.25 1.77 -8.73
N LEU A 278 16.39 0.80 -9.11
CA LEU A 278 15.38 1.01 -10.15
C LEU A 278 14.40 2.13 -9.75
N VAL A 279 13.92 2.14 -8.52
CA VAL A 279 13.06 3.24 -8.02
C VAL A 279 13.80 4.57 -8.08
N LEU A 280 15.07 4.63 -7.66
CA LEU A 280 15.89 5.84 -7.72
C LEU A 280 16.04 6.36 -9.16
N VAL A 281 16.35 5.49 -10.11
CA VAL A 281 16.49 5.87 -11.53
C VAL A 281 15.19 6.48 -12.06
N VAL A 282 14.04 5.93 -11.67
CA VAL A 282 12.75 6.48 -12.08
C VAL A 282 12.51 7.85 -11.47
N GLN A 283 12.77 8.05 -10.16
CA GLN A 283 12.59 9.35 -9.52
C GLN A 283 13.50 10.40 -10.14
N ALA A 284 14.78 10.07 -10.38
CA ALA A 284 15.72 10.95 -11.05
C ALA A 284 15.29 11.25 -12.51
N GLY A 285 14.85 10.24 -13.25
CA GLY A 285 14.38 10.40 -14.63
C GLY A 285 13.15 11.31 -14.74
N LEU A 286 12.14 11.11 -13.87
CA LEU A 286 10.95 11.97 -13.81
C LEU A 286 11.32 13.41 -13.37
N GLY A 287 12.28 13.56 -12.45
CA GLY A 287 12.78 14.86 -12.03
C GLY A 287 13.47 15.62 -13.17
N LEU A 288 14.33 14.96 -13.93
CA LEU A 288 14.99 15.53 -15.10
C LEU A 288 14.00 15.92 -16.20
N LEU A 289 13.00 15.05 -16.47
CA LEU A 289 11.95 15.37 -17.45
C LEU A 289 11.17 16.62 -17.03
N ALA A 290 10.75 16.67 -15.76
CA ALA A 290 10.00 17.80 -15.25
C ALA A 290 10.83 19.12 -15.24
N ALA A 291 12.14 19.02 -15.01
CA ALA A 291 13.04 20.19 -14.98
C ALA A 291 13.33 20.76 -16.38
N ASN A 292 13.29 19.92 -17.42
CA ASN A 292 13.60 20.35 -18.79
C ASN A 292 12.50 21.20 -19.42
N GLY A 293 11.33 21.37 -18.80
CA GLY A 293 10.25 22.20 -19.29
C GLY A 293 9.57 21.71 -20.58
N GLN A 294 10.01 20.57 -21.12
CA GLN A 294 9.39 19.94 -22.29
C GLN A 294 8.32 18.94 -21.82
N PRO A 295 7.17 18.87 -22.51
CA PRO A 295 6.17 17.85 -22.18
C PRO A 295 6.79 16.45 -22.34
N ALA A 296 6.70 15.65 -21.30
CA ALA A 296 7.14 14.26 -21.35
C ALA A 296 6.28 13.50 -22.39
N THR A 297 6.91 12.64 -23.18
CA THR A 297 6.19 11.81 -24.13
C THR A 297 5.78 10.48 -23.48
N LEU A 298 4.73 9.84 -24.00
CA LEU A 298 4.29 8.51 -23.54
C LEU A 298 5.38 7.45 -23.71
N TRP A 299 6.22 7.58 -24.75
CA TRP A 299 7.36 6.70 -25.01
C TRP A 299 8.45 6.77 -23.95
N VAL A 300 8.47 7.79 -23.12
CA VAL A 300 9.39 7.93 -21.97
C VAL A 300 8.68 7.61 -20.65
N LEU A 301 7.45 8.10 -20.47
CA LEU A 301 6.68 7.85 -19.25
C LEU A 301 6.33 6.36 -19.10
N GLY A 302 5.95 5.67 -20.17
CA GLY A 302 5.61 4.25 -20.12
C GLY A 302 6.75 3.36 -19.61
N PRO A 303 7.95 3.41 -20.21
CA PRO A 303 9.12 2.70 -19.71
C PRO A 303 9.53 3.07 -18.28
N LEU A 304 9.46 4.36 -17.90
CA LEU A 304 9.73 4.76 -16.51
C LEU A 304 8.73 4.14 -15.53
N LEU A 305 7.45 4.12 -15.85
CA LEU A 305 6.44 3.48 -15.02
C LEU A 305 6.62 1.95 -14.96
N PHE A 306 6.98 1.32 -16.07
CA PHE A 306 7.33 -0.10 -16.07
C PHE A 306 8.51 -0.39 -15.13
N VAL A 307 9.59 0.38 -15.21
CA VAL A 307 10.76 0.24 -14.34
C VAL A 307 10.39 0.50 -12.87
N PHE A 308 9.52 1.49 -12.61
CA PHE A 308 8.99 1.74 -11.28
C PHE A 308 8.28 0.52 -10.72
N PHE A 309 7.34 -0.06 -11.48
CA PHE A 309 6.60 -1.24 -11.02
C PHE A 309 7.47 -2.47 -10.86
N CYS A 310 8.54 -2.64 -11.66
CA CYS A 310 9.53 -3.69 -11.43
C CYS A 310 10.20 -3.55 -10.06
N GLY A 311 10.70 -2.36 -9.73
CA GLY A 311 11.30 -2.08 -8.43
C GLY A 311 10.30 -2.16 -7.29
N PHE A 312 9.13 -1.53 -7.44
CA PHE A 312 8.08 -1.49 -6.44
C PHE A 312 7.56 -2.88 -6.07
N ASN A 313 7.14 -3.68 -7.05
CA ASN A 313 6.60 -5.03 -6.83
C ASN A 313 7.66 -5.97 -6.22
N ALA A 314 8.93 -5.84 -6.65
CA ALA A 314 10.03 -6.58 -6.06
C ALA A 314 10.22 -6.27 -4.57
N LEU A 315 10.18 -4.99 -4.20
CA LEU A 315 10.32 -4.51 -2.82
C LEU A 315 9.10 -4.88 -1.97
N GLU A 316 7.90 -4.71 -2.50
CA GLU A 316 6.64 -5.04 -1.82
C GLU A 316 6.53 -6.54 -1.50
N ALA A 317 7.02 -7.40 -2.38
CA ALA A 317 7.05 -8.85 -2.15
C ALA A 317 8.17 -9.28 -1.18
N SER A 318 9.35 -8.65 -1.24
CA SER A 318 10.54 -9.10 -0.51
C SER A 318 10.65 -8.53 0.90
N GLN A 319 10.31 -7.26 1.14
CA GLN A 319 10.52 -6.60 2.42
C GLN A 319 9.72 -7.23 3.58
N PRO A 320 8.40 -7.51 3.48
CA PRO A 320 7.65 -8.14 4.57
C PRO A 320 8.18 -9.55 4.89
N SER A 321 8.59 -10.28 3.85
CA SER A 321 9.21 -11.60 3.99
C SER A 321 10.53 -11.51 4.75
N LEU A 322 11.36 -10.51 4.46
CA LEU A 322 12.62 -10.26 5.17
C LEU A 322 12.36 -9.88 6.63
N VAL A 323 11.44 -8.97 6.91
CA VAL A 323 11.05 -8.61 8.29
C VAL A 323 10.63 -9.85 9.08
N SER A 324 9.79 -10.70 8.48
CA SER A 324 9.32 -11.92 9.13
C SER A 324 10.43 -12.94 9.39
N ARG A 325 11.45 -13.04 8.52
CA ARG A 325 12.59 -13.97 8.65
C ARG A 325 13.66 -13.46 9.61
N MET A 326 13.90 -12.15 9.64
CA MET A 326 14.94 -11.53 10.46
C MET A 326 14.48 -11.28 11.90
N ALA A 327 13.20 -11.09 12.13
CA ALA A 327 12.65 -10.93 13.45
C ALA A 327 12.66 -12.25 14.23
N PRO A 328 13.17 -12.28 15.48
CA PRO A 328 13.02 -13.41 16.39
C PRO A 328 11.55 -13.85 16.47
N SER A 329 11.29 -15.15 16.63
CA SER A 329 9.92 -15.71 16.61
C SER A 329 8.96 -14.99 17.58
N ARG A 330 9.43 -14.62 18.78
CA ARG A 330 8.68 -13.86 19.79
C ARG A 330 8.36 -12.41 19.39
N LEU A 331 9.16 -11.82 18.49
CA LEU A 331 9.03 -10.42 18.04
C LEU A 331 8.36 -10.28 16.67
N ARG A 332 8.11 -11.38 15.94
CA ARG A 332 7.65 -11.35 14.55
C ARG A 332 6.36 -10.56 14.37
N GLY A 333 5.39 -10.74 15.26
CA GLY A 333 4.14 -9.97 15.22
C GLY A 333 4.36 -8.47 15.46
N ALA A 334 5.20 -8.10 16.42
CA ALA A 334 5.56 -6.71 16.70
C ALA A 334 6.33 -6.08 15.52
N ALA A 335 7.26 -6.81 14.91
CA ALA A 335 8.04 -6.34 13.77
C ALA A 335 7.16 -6.08 12.53
N LEU A 336 6.25 -7.00 12.19
CA LEU A 336 5.30 -6.82 11.10
C LEU A 336 4.27 -5.71 11.39
N GLY A 337 3.84 -5.57 12.66
CA GLY A 337 2.99 -4.47 13.09
C GLY A 337 3.66 -3.12 12.90
N THR A 338 4.92 -2.97 13.34
CA THR A 338 5.73 -1.76 13.13
C THR A 338 5.92 -1.48 11.63
N TYR A 339 6.25 -2.49 10.85
CA TYR A 339 6.38 -2.40 9.39
C TYR A 339 5.12 -1.84 8.74
N ASN A 340 3.95 -2.41 9.03
CA ASN A 340 2.66 -1.95 8.47
C ASN A 340 2.28 -0.54 8.95
N THR A 341 2.63 -0.17 10.19
CA THR A 341 2.41 1.20 10.69
C THR A 341 3.27 2.19 9.91
N LEU A 342 4.54 1.87 9.69
CA LEU A 342 5.45 2.74 8.90
C LEU A 342 5.08 2.78 7.41
N GLN A 343 4.55 1.70 6.86
CA GLN A 343 3.92 1.70 5.54
C GLN A 343 2.80 2.75 5.45
N SER A 344 1.91 2.75 6.42
CA SER A 344 0.78 3.70 6.48
C SER A 344 1.25 5.14 6.71
N LEU A 345 2.27 5.36 7.55
CA LEU A 345 2.91 6.68 7.72
C LEU A 345 3.61 7.13 6.44
N GLY A 346 4.22 6.21 5.67
CA GLY A 346 4.80 6.50 4.37
C GLY A 346 3.75 7.00 3.37
N LEU A 347 2.58 6.36 3.32
CA LEU A 347 1.45 6.85 2.52
C LEU A 347 1.02 8.26 2.94
N PHE A 348 0.91 8.52 4.25
CA PHE A 348 0.61 9.86 4.73
C PHE A 348 1.66 10.89 4.30
N ALA A 349 2.93 10.58 4.56
CA ALA A 349 4.05 11.45 4.19
C ALA A 349 4.10 11.72 2.67
N GLY A 350 3.90 10.67 1.86
CA GLY A 350 3.90 10.79 0.40
C GLY A 350 2.79 11.69 -0.14
N GLY A 351 1.61 11.63 0.42
CA GLY A 351 0.51 12.53 0.07
C GLY A 351 0.76 13.96 0.56
N ALA A 352 0.95 14.13 1.86
CA ALA A 352 1.08 15.45 2.48
C ALA A 352 2.31 16.21 1.99
N LEU A 353 3.50 15.57 2.02
CA LEU A 353 4.74 16.19 1.52
C LEU A 353 4.73 16.29 0.00
N GLY A 354 4.20 15.28 -0.71
CA GLY A 354 4.12 15.30 -2.15
C GLY A 354 3.30 16.48 -2.67
N GLY A 355 2.12 16.72 -2.12
CA GLY A 355 1.28 17.86 -2.45
C GLY A 355 1.93 19.20 -2.09
N ALA A 356 2.53 19.29 -0.89
CA ALA A 356 3.25 20.47 -0.44
C ALA A 356 4.45 20.80 -1.35
N LEU A 357 5.25 19.81 -1.73
CA LEU A 357 6.39 19.98 -2.62
C LEU A 357 5.95 20.43 -4.02
N VAL A 358 4.86 19.87 -4.57
CA VAL A 358 4.30 20.34 -5.85
C VAL A 358 3.88 21.80 -5.74
N LYS A 359 3.27 22.25 -4.63
CA LYS A 359 2.84 23.62 -4.41
C LYS A 359 4.01 24.59 -4.34
N TRP A 360 5.07 24.26 -3.61
CA TRP A 360 6.15 25.21 -3.30
C TRP A 360 7.38 25.09 -4.20
N ALA A 361 7.67 23.89 -4.71
CA ALA A 361 8.86 23.61 -5.51
C ALA A 361 8.53 23.02 -6.90
N GLY A 362 7.24 22.89 -7.22
CA GLY A 362 6.78 22.28 -8.47
C GLY A 362 7.06 20.78 -8.57
N VAL A 363 6.68 20.20 -9.69
CA VAL A 363 6.92 18.78 -9.99
C VAL A 363 8.41 18.41 -9.98
N PRO A 364 9.33 19.27 -10.50
CA PRO A 364 10.78 18.99 -10.40
C PRO A 364 11.25 18.86 -8.95
N GLY A 365 10.81 19.75 -8.05
CA GLY A 365 11.15 19.72 -6.62
C GLY A 365 10.63 18.46 -5.92
N LEU A 366 9.42 18.00 -6.26
CA LEU A 366 8.88 16.74 -5.78
C LEU A 366 9.82 15.58 -6.11
N PHE A 367 10.14 15.40 -7.40
CA PHE A 367 10.95 14.27 -7.85
C PHE A 367 12.43 14.35 -7.40
N ALA A 368 13.00 15.56 -7.30
CA ALA A 368 14.33 15.74 -6.72
C ALA A 368 14.38 15.30 -5.25
N THR A 369 13.36 15.66 -4.47
CA THR A 369 13.25 15.28 -3.05
C THR A 369 13.05 13.78 -2.90
N THR A 370 12.17 13.15 -3.68
CA THR A 370 11.93 11.70 -3.62
C THR A 370 13.13 10.91 -4.12
N ALA A 371 13.87 11.42 -5.12
CA ALA A 371 15.15 10.84 -5.56
C ALA A 371 16.21 10.90 -4.46
N ALA A 372 16.37 12.05 -3.80
CA ALA A 372 17.32 12.21 -2.69
C ALA A 372 16.97 11.28 -1.52
N LEU A 373 15.70 11.17 -1.17
CA LEU A 373 15.20 10.25 -0.13
C LEU A 373 15.46 8.78 -0.49
N THR A 374 15.25 8.41 -1.75
CA THR A 374 15.53 7.05 -2.25
C THR A 374 17.03 6.74 -2.29
N ALA A 375 17.86 7.72 -2.66
CA ALA A 375 19.31 7.58 -2.62
C ALA A 375 19.82 7.38 -1.18
N LEU A 376 19.32 8.17 -0.24
CA LEU A 376 19.61 7.99 1.19
C LEU A 376 19.20 6.59 1.67
N TRP A 377 18.02 6.14 1.29
CA TRP A 377 17.55 4.80 1.61
C TRP A 377 18.47 3.72 1.03
N LEU A 378 18.92 3.84 -0.22
CA LEU A 378 19.85 2.91 -0.84
C LEU A 378 21.16 2.82 -0.06
N VAL A 379 21.72 3.97 0.36
CA VAL A 379 22.95 4.04 1.16
C VAL A 379 22.76 3.39 2.54
N LEU A 380 21.66 3.70 3.23
CA LEU A 380 21.37 3.15 4.55
C LEU A 380 21.06 1.64 4.52
N THR A 381 20.56 1.14 3.38
CA THR A 381 20.29 -0.30 3.20
C THR A 381 21.53 -1.07 2.75
N TRP A 382 22.57 -0.41 2.25
CA TRP A 382 23.77 -1.04 1.75
C TRP A 382 24.42 -2.05 2.71
N PRO A 383 24.55 -1.79 4.04
CA PRO A 383 25.15 -2.74 4.98
C PRO A 383 24.21 -3.89 5.39
N LEU A 384 22.95 -3.95 4.92
CA LEU A 384 22.01 -5.00 5.25
C LEU A 384 22.58 -6.39 4.89
N ARG A 385 22.56 -7.30 5.86
CA ARG A 385 22.99 -8.70 5.68
C ARG A 385 21.77 -9.62 5.84
N PRO A 386 21.08 -9.97 4.75
CA PRO A 386 19.96 -10.92 4.84
C PRO A 386 20.46 -12.25 5.38
N VAL A 387 19.74 -12.84 6.33
CA VAL A 387 20.04 -14.17 6.85
C VAL A 387 19.95 -15.17 5.70
N GLY A 388 21.08 -15.81 5.37
CA GLY A 388 21.14 -16.86 4.36
C GLY A 388 20.27 -18.08 4.79
N ARG A 389 19.86 -18.88 3.82
CA ARG A 389 19.11 -20.16 4.04
C ARG A 389 19.93 -21.24 4.76
N GLY A 390 20.85 -20.92 5.64
CA GLY A 390 21.73 -21.86 6.33
C GLY A 390 21.88 -21.54 7.79
N GLY A 391 20.91 -21.93 8.61
CA GLY A 391 20.97 -21.77 10.05
C GLY A 391 19.76 -22.42 10.74
N HIS A 392 19.58 -23.71 10.54
CA HIS A 392 18.81 -24.62 11.41
C HIS A 392 19.55 -25.95 11.52
#